data_8f0b4637b7279a3886e664f2ab00a087
#
_entry.id   8f0b4637b7279a3886e664f2ab00a087
#
_cell.length_a   1.000
_cell.length_b   1.000
_cell.length_c   1.000
_cell.angle_alpha   90.00
_cell.angle_beta   90.00
_cell.angle_gamma   90.00
#
_symmetry.space_group_name_H-M   'P 1'
#
loop_
_entity.id
_entity.type
_entity.pdbx_description
1 polymer ?
#
loop_
_entity_poly.entity_id
_entity_poly.type
_entity_poly.pdbx_seq_one_letter_code
_entity_poly.pdbx_strand_id
1 'polypeptide(L)'
;MPKDNTPTTATTAAAAVSTTAAGIVDTVDQTVPDTPPAGMWTEAWRRLRRRPLFWISVTIILLVLLVAAFPSLFTSVDPAEADLLNSLEGAKPGHPFGFTQQGYDVYARVIYGARASVIVGIAVTFFVTLIGILMGALAGYYGGFLDSLLSRITDIFFAIPLLLAGIVLMQLFPQRNIGTVILVLSVFGWSQMARVVRGAVITVKNNDYVL
;
A
#
# COMPACT_ATOMS: atom_id res chain seq x y z
N MET A 1 -79.00 2.94 -44.34
CA MET A 1 -77.74 3.45 -43.73
C MET A 1 -77.32 2.48 -42.64
N PRO A 2 -76.31 1.68 -42.84
CA PRO A 2 -75.69 0.86 -41.77
C PRO A 2 -74.59 1.65 -41.12
N LYS A 3 -74.54 1.63 -39.77
CA LYS A 3 -73.45 2.19 -38.98
C LYS A 3 -72.34 1.16 -38.88
N ASP A 4 -71.18 1.44 -39.48
CA ASP A 4 -69.94 0.72 -39.30
C ASP A 4 -69.41 0.99 -37.88
N ASN A 5 -69.43 -0.05 -37.02
CA ASN A 5 -68.69 -0.08 -35.77
C ASN A 5 -67.42 -0.93 -35.99
N THR A 6 -66.38 -0.32 -36.54
CA THR A 6 -65.04 -0.91 -36.48
C THR A 6 -64.41 -0.60 -35.13
N PRO A 7 -64.02 -1.59 -34.33
CA PRO A 7 -63.28 -1.33 -33.08
C PRO A 7 -61.89 -0.81 -33.42
N THR A 8 -61.56 0.30 -32.77
CA THR A 8 -60.31 1.06 -32.98
C THR A 8 -59.11 0.22 -32.63
N THR A 9 -58.26 -0.05 -33.63
CA THR A 9 -56.97 -0.78 -33.51
C THR A 9 -56.03 -0.23 -32.44
N ALA A 10 -56.28 0.96 -31.91
CA ALA A 10 -55.54 1.59 -30.80
C ALA A 10 -55.73 0.89 -29.44
N THR A 11 -56.92 0.33 -29.18
CA THR A 11 -57.19 -0.32 -27.88
C THR A 11 -56.47 -1.67 -27.75
N THR A 12 -56.37 -2.40 -28.87
CA THR A 12 -55.67 -3.70 -28.89
C THR A 12 -54.16 -3.56 -28.75
N ALA A 13 -53.56 -2.49 -29.33
CA ALA A 13 -52.13 -2.18 -29.21
C ALA A 13 -51.77 -1.79 -27.78
N ALA A 14 -52.62 -0.98 -27.10
CA ALA A 14 -52.36 -0.56 -25.70
C ALA A 14 -52.42 -1.75 -24.72
N ALA A 15 -53.35 -2.70 -24.92
CA ALA A 15 -53.45 -3.88 -24.11
C ALA A 15 -52.24 -4.84 -24.29
N ALA A 16 -51.75 -4.99 -25.52
CA ALA A 16 -50.57 -5.80 -25.84
C ALA A 16 -49.27 -5.21 -25.20
N VAL A 17 -49.09 -3.89 -25.25
CA VAL A 17 -47.93 -3.22 -24.65
C VAL A 17 -47.94 -3.33 -23.11
N SER A 18 -49.12 -3.18 -22.45
CA SER A 18 -49.21 -3.32 -21.00
C SER A 18 -48.95 -4.78 -20.54
N THR A 19 -49.39 -5.78 -21.28
CA THR A 19 -49.13 -7.19 -20.96
C THR A 19 -47.66 -7.55 -21.13
N THR A 20 -46.99 -6.98 -22.16
CA THR A 20 -45.57 -7.22 -22.39
C THR A 20 -44.71 -6.53 -21.30
N ALA A 21 -45.09 -5.31 -20.87
CA ALA A 21 -44.41 -4.60 -19.80
C ALA A 21 -44.54 -5.30 -18.46
N ALA A 22 -45.72 -5.84 -18.12
CA ALA A 22 -45.95 -6.60 -16.90
C ALA A 22 -45.13 -7.92 -16.89
N GLY A 23 -45.02 -8.60 -18.04
CA GLY A 23 -44.20 -9.81 -18.16
C GLY A 23 -42.69 -9.57 -18.02
N ILE A 24 -42.21 -8.41 -18.46
CA ILE A 24 -40.80 -8.04 -18.33
C ILE A 24 -40.47 -7.66 -16.87
N VAL A 25 -41.38 -6.99 -16.16
CA VAL A 25 -41.19 -6.65 -14.75
C VAL A 25 -41.14 -7.89 -13.86
N ASP A 26 -42.04 -8.89 -14.11
CA ASP A 26 -42.06 -10.14 -13.38
C ASP A 26 -40.81 -11.01 -13.64
N THR A 27 -40.23 -10.96 -14.83
CA THR A 27 -39.01 -11.72 -15.14
C THR A 27 -37.74 -11.06 -14.57
N VAL A 28 -37.74 -9.75 -14.37
CA VAL A 28 -36.60 -9.03 -13.74
C VAL A 28 -36.56 -9.28 -12.23
N ASP A 29 -37.72 -9.43 -11.59
CA ASP A 29 -37.77 -9.66 -10.13
C ASP A 29 -37.39 -11.10 -9.73
N GLN A 30 -37.50 -12.08 -10.66
CA GLN A 30 -37.14 -13.48 -10.39
C GLN A 30 -35.65 -13.79 -10.57
N THR A 31 -34.81 -12.85 -11.02
CA THR A 31 -33.38 -13.08 -11.28
C THR A 31 -32.44 -12.51 -10.22
N VAL A 32 -32.95 -11.91 -9.15
CA VAL A 32 -32.11 -11.53 -8.00
C VAL A 32 -31.89 -12.78 -7.14
N PRO A 33 -30.68 -13.36 -7.13
CA PRO A 33 -30.43 -14.51 -6.26
C PRO A 33 -30.59 -14.03 -4.81
N ASP A 34 -31.50 -14.67 -4.08
CA ASP A 34 -31.76 -14.46 -2.65
C ASP A 34 -30.60 -14.98 -1.78
N THR A 35 -29.37 -14.70 -2.23
CA THR A 35 -28.16 -14.94 -1.44
C THR A 35 -27.98 -13.77 -0.49
N PRO A 36 -28.03 -14.00 0.83
CA PRO A 36 -27.77 -12.95 1.79
C PRO A 36 -26.45 -12.26 1.43
N PRO A 37 -26.37 -10.93 1.49
CA PRO A 37 -25.17 -10.19 1.12
C PRO A 37 -24.00 -10.71 1.96
N ALA A 38 -23.14 -11.50 1.34
CA ALA A 38 -21.91 -11.95 1.97
C ALA A 38 -21.16 -10.69 2.41
N GLY A 39 -20.79 -10.60 3.69
CA GLY A 39 -20.11 -9.44 4.23
C GLY A 39 -18.94 -9.07 3.33
N MET A 40 -18.74 -7.77 3.09
CA MET A 40 -17.74 -7.21 2.16
C MET A 40 -16.36 -7.89 2.30
N TRP A 41 -15.95 -8.19 3.53
CA TRP A 41 -14.68 -8.89 3.84
C TRP A 41 -14.68 -10.36 3.38
N THR A 42 -15.79 -11.05 3.53
CA THR A 42 -15.92 -12.47 3.13
C THR A 42 -15.84 -12.61 1.61
N GLU A 43 -16.49 -11.69 0.88
CA GLU A 43 -16.44 -11.70 -0.58
C GLU A 43 -15.06 -11.27 -1.11
N ALA A 44 -14.45 -10.25 -0.52
CA ALA A 44 -13.10 -9.82 -0.85
C ALA A 44 -12.09 -10.97 -0.64
N TRP A 45 -12.15 -11.67 0.50
CA TRP A 45 -11.30 -12.81 0.79
C TRP A 45 -11.53 -13.99 -0.18
N ARG A 46 -12.80 -14.28 -0.50
CA ARG A 46 -13.14 -15.35 -1.46
C ARG A 46 -12.61 -15.06 -2.85
N ARG A 47 -12.67 -13.82 -3.30
CA ARG A 47 -12.10 -13.37 -4.59
C ARG A 47 -10.57 -13.40 -4.57
N LEU A 48 -9.95 -12.95 -3.49
CA LEU A 48 -8.50 -12.85 -3.36
C LEU A 48 -7.83 -14.23 -3.39
N ARG A 49 -8.31 -15.17 -2.58
CA ARG A 49 -7.72 -16.52 -2.49
C ARG A 49 -7.86 -17.36 -3.77
N ARG A 50 -8.76 -16.97 -4.69
CA ARG A 50 -8.92 -17.65 -5.98
C ARG A 50 -7.92 -17.20 -7.04
N ARG A 51 -7.16 -16.11 -6.78
CA ARG A 51 -6.19 -15.59 -7.72
C ARG A 51 -4.82 -16.21 -7.46
N PRO A 52 -4.20 -16.90 -8.43
CA PRO A 52 -2.88 -17.51 -8.23
C PRO A 52 -1.80 -16.48 -7.90
N LEU A 53 -1.91 -15.28 -8.48
CA LEU A 53 -1.00 -14.17 -8.21
C LEU A 53 -0.97 -13.78 -6.72
N PHE A 54 -2.10 -13.88 -6.02
CA PHE A 54 -2.17 -13.63 -4.58
C PHE A 54 -1.26 -14.59 -3.80
N TRP A 55 -1.34 -15.89 -4.11
CA TRP A 55 -0.52 -16.88 -3.42
C TRP A 55 0.97 -16.75 -3.72
N ILE A 56 1.32 -16.41 -4.98
CA ILE A 56 2.71 -16.11 -5.35
C ILE A 56 3.24 -14.93 -4.52
N SER A 57 2.48 -13.83 -4.45
CA SER A 57 2.88 -12.65 -3.67
C SER A 57 3.01 -12.95 -2.17
N VAL A 58 2.06 -13.69 -1.59
CA VAL A 58 2.11 -14.11 -0.17
C VAL A 58 3.35 -14.97 0.09
N THR A 59 3.65 -15.92 -0.81
CA THR A 59 4.82 -16.79 -0.65
C THR A 59 6.13 -15.99 -0.67
N ILE A 60 6.26 -15.03 -1.61
CA ILE A 60 7.45 -14.19 -1.70
C ILE A 60 7.60 -13.33 -0.43
N ILE A 61 6.51 -12.71 0.03
CA ILE A 61 6.52 -11.87 1.25
C ILE A 61 6.91 -12.73 2.46
N LEU A 62 6.30 -13.89 2.63
CA LEU A 62 6.61 -14.80 3.75
C LEU A 62 8.05 -15.28 3.70
N LEU A 63 8.59 -15.58 2.51
CA LEU A 63 9.98 -15.97 2.34
C LEU A 63 10.94 -14.84 2.77
N VAL A 64 10.68 -13.60 2.32
CA VAL A 64 11.50 -12.44 2.71
C VAL A 64 11.43 -12.20 4.22
N LEU A 65 10.25 -12.30 4.82
CA LEU A 65 10.06 -12.16 6.27
C LEU A 65 10.75 -13.28 7.04
N LEU A 66 10.74 -14.52 6.53
CA LEU A 66 11.43 -15.65 7.14
C LEU A 66 12.95 -15.44 7.13
N VAL A 67 13.51 -15.02 5.98
CA VAL A 67 14.94 -14.68 5.85
C VAL A 67 15.31 -13.55 6.81
N ALA A 68 14.50 -12.51 6.90
CA ALA A 68 14.74 -11.38 7.78
C ALA A 68 14.63 -11.74 9.29
N ALA A 69 13.68 -12.62 9.65
CA ALA A 69 13.49 -13.04 11.03
C ALA A 69 14.59 -14.01 11.51
N PHE A 70 14.99 -14.94 10.64
CA PHE A 70 15.89 -16.03 10.96
C PHE A 70 17.05 -16.16 9.95
N PRO A 71 17.93 -15.15 9.85
CA PRO A 71 19.05 -15.18 8.89
C PRO A 71 20.00 -16.36 9.12
N SER A 72 20.18 -16.77 10.36
CA SER A 72 21.05 -17.90 10.74
C SER A 72 20.59 -19.27 10.21
N LEU A 73 19.34 -19.40 9.75
CA LEU A 73 18.87 -20.62 9.07
C LEU A 73 19.41 -20.74 7.64
N PHE A 74 19.80 -19.63 7.03
CA PHE A 74 20.20 -19.55 5.63
C PHE A 74 21.73 -19.47 5.48
N THR A 75 22.41 -18.93 6.47
CA THR A 75 23.88 -18.86 6.46
C THR A 75 24.45 -18.91 7.88
N SER A 76 25.57 -19.62 8.05
CA SER A 76 26.36 -19.63 9.26
C SER A 76 27.54 -18.67 9.23
N VAL A 77 27.77 -18.01 8.08
CA VAL A 77 28.90 -17.08 7.88
C VAL A 77 28.55 -15.72 8.49
N ASP A 78 29.47 -15.14 9.27
CA ASP A 78 29.32 -13.81 9.83
C ASP A 78 29.42 -12.75 8.70
N PRO A 79 28.36 -11.90 8.50
CA PRO A 79 28.37 -10.85 7.48
C PRO A 79 29.41 -9.75 7.75
N ALA A 80 29.95 -9.66 8.96
CA ALA A 80 30.93 -8.65 9.36
C ALA A 80 32.38 -9.16 9.20
N GLU A 81 32.58 -10.45 9.00
CA GLU A 81 33.90 -11.02 8.81
C GLU A 81 34.39 -10.74 7.37
N ALA A 82 35.56 -10.12 7.28
CA ALA A 82 36.21 -9.77 6.02
C ALA A 82 37.63 -10.38 5.95
N ASP A 83 37.89 -11.09 4.87
CA ASP A 83 39.24 -11.60 4.58
C ASP A 83 39.69 -11.08 3.23
N LEU A 84 40.69 -10.19 3.25
CA LEU A 84 41.24 -9.58 2.01
C LEU A 84 41.89 -10.60 1.08
N LEU A 85 42.25 -11.80 1.57
CA LEU A 85 42.75 -12.89 0.73
C LEU A 85 41.69 -13.39 -0.24
N ASN A 86 40.42 -13.26 0.12
CA ASN A 86 39.29 -13.64 -0.72
C ASN A 86 38.75 -12.46 -1.58
N SER A 87 39.45 -11.31 -1.62
CA SER A 87 39.01 -10.12 -2.38
C SER A 87 38.68 -10.46 -3.83
N LEU A 88 37.43 -10.16 -4.26
CA LEU A 88 36.91 -10.41 -5.60
C LEU A 88 36.95 -11.88 -6.04
N GLU A 89 37.13 -12.83 -5.12
CA GLU A 89 36.98 -14.24 -5.47
C GLU A 89 35.52 -14.56 -5.88
N GLY A 90 35.41 -15.42 -6.90
CA GLY A 90 34.14 -15.91 -7.41
C GLY A 90 33.46 -16.88 -6.45
N ALA A 91 32.31 -17.41 -6.89
CA ALA A 91 31.57 -18.41 -6.14
C ALA A 91 32.42 -19.66 -5.86
N LYS A 92 32.35 -20.12 -4.58
CA LYS A 92 32.99 -21.36 -4.15
C LYS A 92 32.08 -22.11 -3.15
N PRO A 93 32.35 -23.40 -2.85
CA PRO A 93 31.56 -24.17 -1.90
C PRO A 93 31.42 -23.42 -0.57
N GLY A 94 30.16 -23.24 -0.08
CA GLY A 94 29.83 -22.44 1.10
C GLY A 94 29.66 -20.94 0.86
N HIS A 95 30.06 -20.39 -0.29
CA HIS A 95 30.01 -18.98 -0.66
C HIS A 95 29.42 -18.80 -2.07
N PRO A 96 28.12 -19.02 -2.28
CA PRO A 96 27.50 -19.15 -3.61
C PRO A 96 27.57 -17.89 -4.47
N PHE A 97 27.75 -16.70 -3.88
CA PHE A 97 27.85 -15.44 -4.60
C PHE A 97 29.25 -14.81 -4.56
N GLY A 98 30.24 -15.55 -4.02
CA GLY A 98 31.61 -15.06 -3.92
C GLY A 98 31.75 -13.91 -2.92
N PHE A 99 32.80 -13.10 -3.12
CA PHE A 99 33.23 -12.09 -2.17
C PHE A 99 33.29 -10.69 -2.77
N THR A 100 33.06 -9.69 -1.91
CA THR A 100 33.22 -8.27 -2.28
C THR A 100 34.69 -7.90 -2.44
N GLN A 101 34.95 -6.67 -2.91
CA GLN A 101 36.30 -6.11 -2.98
C GLN A 101 36.99 -6.07 -1.61
N GLN A 102 36.24 -5.96 -0.53
CA GLN A 102 36.77 -5.96 0.83
C GLN A 102 36.86 -7.37 1.45
N GLY A 103 36.53 -8.42 0.67
CA GLY A 103 36.59 -9.81 1.13
C GLY A 103 35.43 -10.28 2.00
N TYR A 104 34.30 -9.55 2.03
CA TYR A 104 33.07 -9.99 2.69
C TYR A 104 32.31 -10.99 1.84
N ASP A 105 31.71 -11.98 2.48
CA ASP A 105 30.78 -12.90 1.82
C ASP A 105 29.52 -12.17 1.36
N VAL A 106 29.26 -12.20 0.04
CA VAL A 106 28.11 -11.51 -0.56
C VAL A 106 26.79 -12.14 -0.13
N TYR A 107 26.73 -13.49 -0.06
CA TYR A 107 25.50 -14.19 0.34
C TYR A 107 25.13 -13.89 1.79
N ALA A 108 26.07 -13.98 2.72
CA ALA A 108 25.82 -13.64 4.12
C ALA A 108 25.34 -12.19 4.28
N ARG A 109 25.97 -11.25 3.58
CA ARG A 109 25.58 -9.83 3.61
C ARG A 109 24.20 -9.59 3.03
N VAL A 110 23.78 -10.30 2.00
CA VAL A 110 22.42 -10.20 1.43
C VAL A 110 21.38 -10.73 2.43
N ILE A 111 21.64 -11.89 3.03
CA ILE A 111 20.73 -12.52 4.01
C ILE A 111 20.55 -11.63 5.25
N TYR A 112 21.62 -11.19 5.88
CA TYR A 112 21.54 -10.30 7.04
C TYR A 112 21.08 -8.89 6.68
N GLY A 113 21.41 -8.40 5.46
CA GLY A 113 20.92 -7.13 4.93
C GLY A 113 19.42 -7.11 4.74
N ALA A 114 18.78 -8.22 4.38
CA ALA A 114 17.33 -8.35 4.30
C ALA A 114 16.65 -8.01 5.63
N ARG A 115 17.23 -8.47 6.78
CA ARG A 115 16.74 -8.14 8.12
C ARG A 115 16.77 -6.64 8.38
N ALA A 116 17.91 -5.98 8.10
CA ALA A 116 18.04 -4.54 8.28
C ALA A 116 17.03 -3.77 7.42
N SER A 117 16.87 -4.16 6.15
CA SER A 117 15.93 -3.53 5.22
C SER A 117 14.48 -3.66 5.67
N VAL A 118 14.06 -4.84 6.14
CA VAL A 118 12.69 -5.08 6.62
C VAL A 118 12.42 -4.27 7.89
N ILE A 119 13.34 -4.25 8.86
CA ILE A 119 13.20 -3.47 10.10
C ILE A 119 13.07 -1.98 9.77
N VAL A 120 13.95 -1.44 8.93
CA VAL A 120 13.91 -0.03 8.51
C VAL A 120 12.60 0.25 7.78
N GLY A 121 12.20 -0.57 6.82
CA GLY A 121 10.99 -0.37 6.04
C GLY A 121 9.72 -0.32 6.91
N ILE A 122 9.56 -1.28 7.82
CA ILE A 122 8.41 -1.33 8.74
C ILE A 122 8.43 -0.15 9.71
N ALA A 123 9.56 0.12 10.36
CA ALA A 123 9.66 1.18 11.36
C ALA A 123 9.47 2.58 10.74
N VAL A 124 10.11 2.86 9.59
CA VAL A 124 9.94 4.14 8.88
C VAL A 124 8.49 4.30 8.45
N THR A 125 7.88 3.28 7.85
CA THR A 125 6.48 3.35 7.43
C THR A 125 5.55 3.62 8.61
N PHE A 126 5.77 2.98 9.75
CA PHE A 126 5.00 3.21 10.97
C PHE A 126 5.10 4.67 11.44
N PHE A 127 6.30 5.21 11.60
CA PHE A 127 6.48 6.59 12.06
C PHE A 127 6.00 7.62 11.04
N VAL A 128 6.30 7.44 9.76
CA VAL A 128 5.84 8.31 8.66
C VAL A 128 4.31 8.35 8.61
N THR A 129 3.66 7.19 8.73
CA THR A 129 2.20 7.10 8.72
C THR A 129 1.61 7.75 9.96
N LEU A 130 2.15 7.48 11.14
CA LEU A 130 1.66 8.05 12.40
C LEU A 130 1.74 9.57 12.39
N ILE A 131 2.93 10.12 12.09
CA ILE A 131 3.14 11.58 12.05
C ILE A 131 2.33 12.20 10.92
N GLY A 132 2.34 11.58 9.74
CA GLY A 132 1.63 12.07 8.56
C GLY A 132 0.12 12.10 8.74
N ILE A 133 -0.47 11.08 9.37
CA ILE A 133 -1.91 11.06 9.70
C ILE A 133 -2.23 12.17 10.70
N LEU A 134 -1.46 12.31 11.77
CA LEU A 134 -1.71 13.34 12.79
C LEU A 134 -1.65 14.74 12.18
N MET A 135 -0.57 15.07 11.48
CA MET A 135 -0.38 16.39 10.89
C MET A 135 -1.34 16.68 9.73
N GLY A 136 -1.57 15.69 8.87
CA GLY A 136 -2.50 15.82 7.74
C GLY A 136 -3.95 15.94 8.18
N ALA A 137 -4.37 15.16 9.18
CA ALA A 137 -5.72 15.24 9.74
C ALA A 137 -5.98 16.58 10.44
N LEU A 138 -5.03 17.06 11.25
CA LEU A 138 -5.14 18.37 11.91
C LEU A 138 -5.27 19.51 10.87
N ALA A 139 -4.43 19.51 9.84
CA ALA A 139 -4.47 20.51 8.78
C ALA A 139 -5.80 20.48 8.01
N GLY A 140 -6.25 19.29 7.59
CA GLY A 140 -7.47 19.12 6.81
C GLY A 140 -8.74 19.41 7.61
N TYR A 141 -8.79 19.00 8.89
CA TYR A 141 -9.97 19.13 9.73
C TYR A 141 -10.20 20.58 10.19
N TYR A 142 -9.18 21.21 10.79
CA TYR A 142 -9.33 22.57 11.34
C TYR A 142 -9.26 23.65 10.26
N GLY A 143 -8.46 23.46 9.21
CA GLY A 143 -8.33 24.45 8.15
C GLY A 143 -7.67 25.78 8.61
N GLY A 144 -7.91 26.86 7.88
CA GLY A 144 -7.51 28.20 8.26
C GLY A 144 -6.01 28.39 8.52
N PHE A 145 -5.68 29.01 9.64
CA PHE A 145 -4.26 29.29 10.01
C PHE A 145 -3.44 28.02 10.23
N LEU A 146 -4.03 27.00 10.88
CA LEU A 146 -3.35 25.73 11.17
C LEU A 146 -2.99 24.99 9.88
N ASP A 147 -3.91 24.98 8.93
CA ASP A 147 -3.69 24.41 7.61
C ASP A 147 -2.57 25.14 6.86
N SER A 148 -2.61 26.47 6.83
CA SER A 148 -1.57 27.28 6.20
C SER A 148 -0.19 27.04 6.83
N LEU A 149 -0.12 26.98 8.16
CA LEU A 149 1.13 26.74 8.89
C LEU A 149 1.70 25.35 8.58
N LEU A 150 0.89 24.29 8.73
CA LEU A 150 1.33 22.93 8.50
C LEU A 150 1.70 22.68 7.02
N SER A 151 0.98 23.29 6.09
CA SER A 151 1.31 23.24 4.67
C SER A 151 2.67 23.91 4.38
N ARG A 152 2.97 25.05 5.00
CA ARG A 152 4.29 25.68 4.85
C ARG A 152 5.41 24.84 5.42
N ILE A 153 5.18 24.20 6.57
CA ILE A 153 6.17 23.28 7.14
C ILE A 153 6.40 22.09 6.17
N THR A 154 5.35 21.48 5.63
CA THR A 154 5.51 20.39 4.66
C THR A 154 6.25 20.85 3.40
N ASP A 155 6.01 22.06 2.92
CA ASP A 155 6.70 22.62 1.75
C ASP A 155 8.21 22.78 1.97
N ILE A 156 8.64 23.17 3.20
CA ILE A 156 10.05 23.24 3.58
C ILE A 156 10.70 21.85 3.47
N PHE A 157 10.05 20.80 4.01
CA PHE A 157 10.57 19.44 3.92
C PHE A 157 10.64 18.93 2.48
N PHE A 158 9.70 19.32 1.61
CA PHE A 158 9.73 18.97 0.21
C PHE A 158 10.85 19.67 -0.59
N ALA A 159 11.22 20.89 -0.18
CA ALA A 159 12.29 21.63 -0.85
C ALA A 159 13.68 20.99 -0.64
N ILE A 160 13.83 20.16 0.40
CA ILE A 160 15.10 19.53 0.73
C ILE A 160 15.17 18.15 0.04
N PRO A 161 16.14 17.90 -0.86
CA PRO A 161 16.31 16.58 -1.46
C PRO A 161 16.63 15.53 -0.37
N LEU A 162 15.77 14.51 -0.23
CA LEU A 162 15.86 13.50 0.82
C LEU A 162 17.24 12.85 0.91
N LEU A 163 17.86 12.53 -0.24
CA LEU A 163 19.19 11.92 -0.28
C LEU A 163 20.26 12.84 0.31
N LEU A 164 20.25 14.14 -0.04
CA LEU A 164 21.21 15.11 0.48
C LEU A 164 21.01 15.31 1.98
N ALA A 165 19.77 15.48 2.41
CA ALA A 165 19.43 15.58 3.83
C ALA A 165 19.89 14.36 4.61
N GLY A 166 19.63 13.16 4.07
CA GLY A 166 20.06 11.90 4.68
C GLY A 166 21.56 11.81 4.86
N ILE A 167 22.35 12.11 3.82
CA ILE A 167 23.81 12.06 3.87
C ILE A 167 24.35 13.07 4.92
N VAL A 168 23.86 14.31 4.89
CA VAL A 168 24.32 15.37 5.82
C VAL A 168 23.97 15.01 7.24
N LEU A 169 22.72 14.61 7.52
CA LEU A 169 22.29 14.27 8.88
C LEU A 169 23.03 13.04 9.43
N MET A 170 23.26 12.02 8.59
CA MET A 170 24.02 10.84 9.02
C MET A 170 25.45 11.18 9.44
N GLN A 171 26.04 12.31 8.99
CA GLN A 171 27.35 12.78 9.44
C GLN A 171 27.32 13.43 10.82
N LEU A 172 26.16 13.96 11.25
CA LEU A 172 26.01 14.59 12.57
C LEU A 172 25.92 13.56 13.71
N PHE A 173 25.55 12.31 13.40
CA PHE A 173 25.44 11.27 14.40
C PHE A 173 26.75 10.49 14.55
N PRO A 174 27.31 10.41 15.76
CA PRO A 174 28.53 9.65 16.02
C PRO A 174 28.37 8.14 15.76
N GLN A 175 27.16 7.63 16.03
CA GLN A 175 26.82 6.22 15.81
C GLN A 175 25.87 6.09 14.62
N ARG A 176 26.35 5.47 13.56
CA ARG A 176 25.57 5.19 12.34
C ARG A 176 24.94 3.81 12.45
N ASN A 177 23.79 3.74 13.14
CA ASN A 177 23.06 2.50 13.34
C ASN A 177 21.70 2.54 12.63
N ILE A 178 20.97 1.40 12.63
CA ILE A 178 19.64 1.27 12.02
C ILE A 178 18.66 2.31 12.60
N GLY A 179 18.73 2.59 13.90
CA GLY A 179 17.87 3.58 14.56
C GLY A 179 18.06 4.99 13.99
N THR A 180 19.31 5.41 13.73
CA THR A 180 19.60 6.70 13.12
C THR A 180 19.02 6.79 11.70
N VAL A 181 19.11 5.73 10.92
CA VAL A 181 18.50 5.67 9.57
C VAL A 181 16.98 5.81 9.66
N ILE A 182 16.33 5.07 10.57
CA ILE A 182 14.89 5.16 10.79
C ILE A 182 14.47 6.58 11.15
N LEU A 183 15.20 7.22 12.09
CA LEU A 183 14.92 8.58 12.51
C LEU A 183 15.00 9.56 11.34
N VAL A 184 16.11 9.54 10.62
CA VAL A 184 16.33 10.46 9.48
C VAL A 184 15.26 10.29 8.41
N LEU A 185 14.98 9.06 8.00
CA LEU A 185 13.97 8.79 6.97
C LEU A 185 12.55 9.16 7.44
N SER A 186 12.24 8.96 8.72
CA SER A 186 10.94 9.31 9.28
C SER A 186 10.73 10.83 9.38
N VAL A 187 11.77 11.57 9.76
CA VAL A 187 11.74 13.05 9.86
C VAL A 187 11.47 13.71 8.51
N PHE A 188 11.89 13.12 7.40
CA PHE A 188 11.62 13.69 6.06
C PHE A 188 10.43 13.05 5.36
N GLY A 189 10.14 11.77 5.64
CA GLY A 189 9.10 11.01 4.92
C GLY A 189 7.66 11.41 5.28
N TRP A 190 7.41 11.90 6.50
CA TRP A 190 6.05 12.20 6.98
C TRP A 190 5.31 13.25 6.15
N SER A 191 6.04 14.19 5.53
CA SER A 191 5.47 15.32 4.78
C SER A 191 4.64 14.84 3.57
N GLN A 192 5.07 13.79 2.87
CA GLN A 192 4.30 13.19 1.77
C GLN A 192 2.98 12.61 2.28
N MET A 193 3.04 11.84 3.36
CA MET A 193 1.86 11.21 3.95
C MET A 193 0.87 12.25 4.48
N ALA A 194 1.38 13.32 5.13
CA ALA A 194 0.56 14.41 5.63
C ALA A 194 -0.24 15.10 4.50
N ARG A 195 0.38 15.31 3.34
CA ARG A 195 -0.30 15.92 2.17
C ARG A 195 -1.43 15.04 1.64
N VAL A 196 -1.20 13.74 1.53
CA VAL A 196 -2.21 12.77 1.08
C VAL A 196 -3.39 12.72 2.06
N VAL A 197 -3.10 12.60 3.36
CA VAL A 197 -4.13 12.55 4.41
C VAL A 197 -4.91 13.86 4.48
N ARG A 198 -4.24 15.01 4.40
CA ARG A 198 -4.90 16.32 4.35
C ARG A 198 -5.92 16.38 3.21
N GLY A 199 -5.52 15.98 1.99
CA GLY A 199 -6.41 15.96 0.83
C GLY A 199 -7.63 15.05 1.06
N ALA A 200 -7.42 13.85 1.59
CA ALA A 200 -8.49 12.91 1.90
C ALA A 200 -9.48 13.48 2.96
N VAL A 201 -8.95 14.10 4.03
CA VAL A 201 -9.80 14.70 5.09
C VAL A 201 -10.63 15.86 4.56
N ILE A 202 -10.06 16.74 3.73
CA ILE A 202 -10.80 17.86 3.11
C ILE A 202 -11.92 17.31 2.23
N THR A 203 -11.65 16.27 1.43
CA THR A 203 -12.66 15.65 0.57
C THR A 203 -13.81 15.05 1.38
N VAL A 204 -13.50 14.30 2.44
CA VAL A 204 -14.52 13.66 3.28
C VAL A 204 -15.32 14.69 4.06
N LYS A 205 -14.66 15.73 4.62
CA LYS A 205 -15.32 16.80 5.39
C LYS A 205 -16.39 17.55 4.59
N ASN A 206 -16.22 17.67 3.28
CA ASN A 206 -17.13 18.40 2.40
C ASN A 206 -18.25 17.52 1.81
N ASN A 207 -18.37 16.27 2.25
CA ASN A 207 -19.45 15.39 1.81
C ASN A 207 -20.72 15.60 2.66
N ASP A 208 -21.90 15.56 2.01
CA ASP A 208 -23.20 15.84 2.60
C ASP A 208 -23.60 14.96 3.80
N TYR A 209 -22.94 13.80 3.97
CA TYR A 209 -23.20 12.89 5.09
C TYR A 209 -22.35 13.21 6.36
N VAL A 210 -21.52 14.23 6.33
CA VAL A 210 -20.67 14.67 7.46
C VAL A 210 -21.21 15.99 8.07
N LEU A 211 -22.07 16.71 7.33
CA LEU A 211 -22.78 17.90 7.75
C LEU A 211 -24.08 17.52 8.44
#